data_5642b32e5d2ef5dc73bda3aaae6fddef
#
_entry.id   5642b32e5d2ef5dc73bda3aaae6fddef
#
_cell.length_a   1.000
_cell.length_b   1.000
_cell.length_c   1.000
_cell.angle_alpha   90.00
_cell.angle_beta   90.00
_cell.angle_gamma   90.00
#
_symmetry.space_group_name_H-M   'P 1'
#
loop_
_entity.id
_entity.type
_entity.pdbx_description
1 polymer ?
#
loop_
_entity_poly.entity_id
_entity_poly.type
_entity_poly.pdbx_seq_one_letter_code
_entity_poly.pdbx_strand_id
1 'polypeptide(L)'
;SAQWIPWVFKDIKRRAEGRKLPENFFETYRLYVSCYSSTDDIEYISQYSTENTLMTGTDYGHVDMSVEIDALRTLEKSGKVRPELARKILSDNPARFYGIQ
;
A
#
# COMPACT_ATOMS: atom_id res chain seq x y z
N SER A 1 -2.06 -2.22 9.64
CA SER A 1 -1.89 -3.30 8.68
C SER A 1 -2.79 -3.11 7.47
N ALA A 2 -2.32 -3.52 6.32
CA ALA A 2 -3.07 -3.46 5.05
C ALA A 2 -3.58 -4.84 4.61
N GLN A 3 -3.46 -5.84 5.45
CA GLN A 3 -3.79 -7.24 5.12
C GLN A 3 -5.28 -7.44 4.82
N TRP A 4 -6.13 -6.53 5.25
CA TRP A 4 -7.59 -6.58 5.02
C TRP A 4 -7.97 -6.23 3.56
N ILE A 5 -7.09 -5.59 2.81
CA ILE A 5 -7.41 -5.03 1.49
C ILE A 5 -7.92 -6.08 0.49
N PRO A 6 -7.26 -7.24 0.31
CA PRO A 6 -7.76 -8.21 -0.67
C PRO A 6 -9.19 -8.65 -0.41
N TRP A 7 -9.52 -8.89 0.87
CA TRP A 7 -10.87 -9.33 1.23
C TRP A 7 -11.90 -8.23 1.00
N VAL A 8 -11.60 -7.02 1.45
CA VAL A 8 -12.54 -5.89 1.31
C VAL A 8 -12.73 -5.53 -0.17
N PHE A 9 -11.66 -5.53 -0.95
CA PHE A 9 -11.76 -5.21 -2.38
C PHE A 9 -12.63 -6.23 -3.11
N LYS A 10 -12.46 -7.52 -2.82
CA LYS A 10 -13.29 -8.57 -3.38
C LYS A 10 -14.75 -8.43 -2.96
N ASP A 11 -14.99 -8.05 -1.71
CA ASP A 11 -16.35 -7.87 -1.21
C ASP A 11 -17.03 -6.67 -1.87
N ILE A 12 -16.31 -5.58 -2.06
CA ILE A 12 -16.80 -4.40 -2.78
C ILE A 12 -17.20 -4.77 -4.21
N LYS A 13 -16.35 -5.51 -4.91
CA LYS A 13 -16.64 -5.97 -6.27
C LYS A 13 -17.90 -6.82 -6.31
N ARG A 14 -18.07 -7.72 -5.36
CA ARG A 14 -19.25 -8.57 -5.27
C ARG A 14 -20.53 -7.73 -5.02
N ARG A 15 -20.44 -6.77 -4.09
CA ARG A 15 -21.58 -5.90 -3.75
C ARG A 15 -21.93 -4.91 -4.86
N ALA A 16 -21.03 -4.66 -5.78
CA ALA A 16 -21.30 -3.77 -6.91
C ALA A 16 -22.29 -4.37 -7.91
N GLU A 17 -22.62 -5.66 -7.79
CA GLU A 17 -23.67 -6.35 -8.57
C GLU A 17 -23.50 -6.17 -10.07
N GLY A 18 -22.28 -6.39 -10.56
CA GLY A 18 -21.99 -6.26 -11.98
C GLY A 18 -21.66 -4.85 -12.45
N ARG A 19 -21.74 -3.85 -11.60
CA ARG A 19 -21.26 -2.51 -11.93
C ARG A 19 -19.74 -2.54 -12.06
N LYS A 20 -19.22 -1.87 -13.07
CA LYS A 20 -17.79 -1.84 -13.28
C LYS A 20 -17.12 -0.87 -12.31
N LEU A 21 -16.22 -1.38 -11.48
CA LEU A 21 -15.38 -0.54 -10.62
C LEU A 21 -14.19 0.02 -11.41
N PRO A 22 -13.70 1.22 -11.07
CA PRO A 22 -12.46 1.71 -11.67
C PRO A 22 -11.31 0.74 -11.42
N GLU A 23 -10.42 0.58 -12.41
CA GLU A 23 -9.24 -0.28 -12.27
C GLU A 23 -8.34 0.19 -11.12
N ASN A 24 -8.23 1.51 -10.94
CA ASN A 24 -7.45 2.13 -9.88
C ASN A 24 -8.40 2.62 -8.78
N PHE A 25 -9.18 1.71 -8.20
CA PHE A 25 -10.23 2.04 -7.25
C PHE A 25 -9.73 2.90 -6.10
N PHE A 26 -8.67 2.45 -5.42
CA PHE A 26 -8.15 3.18 -4.26
C PHE A 26 -7.58 4.53 -4.66
N GLU A 27 -6.88 4.61 -5.79
CA GLU A 27 -6.33 5.87 -6.28
C GLU A 27 -7.44 6.83 -6.71
N THR A 28 -8.45 6.33 -7.42
CA THR A 28 -9.57 7.13 -7.91
C THR A 28 -10.31 7.82 -6.76
N TYR A 29 -10.51 7.10 -5.66
CA TYR A 29 -11.20 7.64 -4.49
C TYR A 29 -10.27 8.20 -3.43
N ARG A 30 -8.96 8.28 -3.74
CA ARG A 30 -7.93 8.85 -2.85
C ARG A 30 -7.89 8.14 -1.50
N LEU A 31 -7.99 6.83 -1.51
CA LEU A 31 -7.95 5.98 -0.31
C LEU A 31 -6.52 5.50 -0.10
N TYR A 32 -5.77 6.19 0.72
CA TYR A 32 -4.40 5.83 1.05
C TYR A 32 -4.39 4.92 2.27
N VAL A 33 -3.53 3.90 2.25
CA VAL A 33 -3.51 2.87 3.29
C VAL A 33 -2.08 2.66 3.78
N SER A 34 -1.93 2.67 5.10
CA SER A 34 -0.65 2.35 5.74
C SER A 34 -0.40 0.85 5.73
N CYS A 35 0.80 0.44 5.36
CA CYS A 35 1.21 -0.95 5.40
C CYS A 35 2.42 -1.14 6.31
N TYR A 36 2.58 -2.36 6.81
CA TYR A 36 3.70 -2.74 7.66
C TYR A 36 4.51 -3.82 6.95
N SER A 37 5.80 -3.56 6.76
CA SER A 37 6.69 -4.48 6.05
C SER A 37 6.90 -5.80 6.79
N SER A 38 6.71 -5.81 8.11
CA SER A 38 6.90 -7.02 8.91
C SER A 38 5.73 -7.98 8.91
N THR A 39 4.52 -7.49 8.64
CA THR A 39 3.30 -8.31 8.77
C THR A 39 2.48 -8.40 7.50
N ASP A 40 2.65 -7.47 6.56
CA ASP A 40 1.83 -7.40 5.37
C ASP A 40 2.55 -8.01 4.16
N ASP A 41 1.82 -8.78 3.38
CA ASP A 41 2.30 -9.28 2.10
C ASP A 41 2.12 -8.18 1.05
N ILE A 42 3.09 -7.29 0.99
CA ILE A 42 3.01 -6.03 0.24
C ILE A 42 2.81 -6.26 -1.25
N GLU A 43 3.57 -7.20 -1.87
CA GLU A 43 3.42 -7.49 -3.29
C GLU A 43 2.02 -8.01 -3.61
N TYR A 44 1.51 -8.91 -2.79
CA TYR A 44 0.17 -9.46 -2.99
C TYR A 44 -0.90 -8.38 -2.84
N ILE A 45 -0.80 -7.57 -1.79
CA ILE A 45 -1.76 -6.50 -1.51
C ILE A 45 -1.76 -5.47 -2.64
N SER A 46 -0.60 -5.15 -3.21
CA SER A 46 -0.49 -4.14 -4.27
C SER A 46 -1.29 -4.52 -5.52
N GLN A 47 -1.57 -5.80 -5.72
CA GLN A 47 -2.36 -6.28 -6.86
C GLN A 47 -3.84 -5.91 -6.76
N TYR A 48 -4.30 -5.47 -5.59
CA TYR A 48 -5.70 -5.12 -5.35
C TYR A 48 -5.93 -3.61 -5.44
N SER A 49 -5.41 -3.00 -6.50
CA SER A 49 -5.66 -1.58 -6.82
C SER A 49 -4.97 -0.60 -5.85
N THR A 50 -3.93 -1.03 -5.14
CA THR A 50 -3.31 -0.21 -4.08
C THR A 50 -1.86 0.18 -4.36
N GLU A 51 -1.32 -0.17 -5.53
CA GLU A 51 0.09 0.12 -5.83
C GLU A 51 0.45 1.60 -5.65
N ASN A 52 -0.46 2.49 -6.01
CA ASN A 52 -0.24 3.94 -5.94
C ASN A 52 -0.77 4.59 -4.67
N THR A 53 -1.29 3.81 -3.71
CA THR A 53 -1.88 4.35 -2.48
C THR A 53 -1.37 3.71 -1.20
N LEU A 54 -0.52 2.67 -1.29
CA LEU A 54 0.15 2.13 -0.12
C LEU A 54 1.24 3.09 0.36
N MET A 55 1.32 3.27 1.67
CA MET A 55 2.32 4.12 2.30
C MET A 55 2.91 3.43 3.52
N THR A 56 4.14 3.81 3.89
CA THR A 56 4.65 3.46 5.22
C THR A 56 3.83 4.20 6.26
N GLY A 57 3.35 3.45 7.25
CA GLY A 57 2.60 4.07 8.33
C GLY A 57 3.51 4.89 9.25
N THR A 58 3.07 6.09 9.58
CA THR A 58 3.64 6.81 10.70
C THR A 58 2.90 6.36 11.95
N ASP A 59 3.34 5.26 12.55
CA ASP A 59 2.79 4.87 13.83
C ASP A 59 3.45 5.74 14.90
N TYR A 60 3.02 6.99 14.93
CA TYR A 60 3.63 8.02 15.77
C TYR A 60 3.60 7.59 17.22
N GLY A 61 4.78 7.40 17.79
CA GLY A 61 4.94 7.04 19.20
C GLY A 61 5.07 5.55 19.50
N HIS A 62 4.92 4.67 18.52
CA HIS A 62 4.96 3.21 18.76
C HIS A 62 6.09 2.48 18.07
N VAL A 63 6.47 2.89 16.86
CA VAL A 63 7.56 2.24 16.12
C VAL A 63 8.44 3.30 15.51
N ASP A 64 9.75 3.09 15.59
CA ASP A 64 10.71 3.91 14.88
C ASP A 64 10.53 3.70 13.38
N MET A 65 10.23 4.76 12.64
CA MET A 65 10.04 4.71 11.19
C MET A 65 11.25 4.14 10.46
N SER A 66 12.46 4.30 11.02
CA SER A 66 13.66 3.75 10.39
C SER A 66 13.61 2.23 10.31
N VAL A 67 12.99 1.57 11.28
CA VAL A 67 12.82 0.12 11.28
C VAL A 67 11.95 -0.34 10.11
N GLU A 68 10.85 0.36 9.85
CA GLU A 68 9.97 0.04 8.73
C GLU A 68 10.65 0.28 7.37
N ILE A 69 11.40 1.38 7.25
CA ILE A 69 12.14 1.69 6.04
C ILE A 69 13.21 0.62 5.78
N ASP A 70 13.97 0.23 6.82
CA ASP A 70 15.01 -0.78 6.68
C ASP A 70 14.43 -2.15 6.34
N ALA A 71 13.31 -2.52 6.96
CA ALA A 71 12.63 -3.77 6.66
C ALA A 71 12.14 -3.81 5.22
N LEU A 72 11.56 -2.73 4.72
CA LEU A 72 11.09 -2.64 3.34
C LEU A 72 12.27 -2.72 2.36
N ARG A 73 13.37 -2.06 2.64
CA ARG A 73 14.58 -2.14 1.81
C ARG A 73 15.17 -3.55 1.80
N THR A 74 15.10 -4.25 2.92
CA THR A 74 15.54 -5.65 3.00
C THR A 74 14.66 -6.54 2.11
N LEU A 75 13.34 -6.33 2.12
CA LEU A 75 12.44 -7.06 1.23
C LEU A 75 12.72 -6.75 -0.24
N GLU A 76 13.04 -5.51 -0.57
CA GLU A 76 13.43 -5.11 -1.91
C GLU A 76 14.69 -5.84 -2.37
N LYS A 77 15.74 -5.86 -1.53
CA LYS A 77 17.00 -6.52 -1.84
C LYS A 77 16.85 -8.02 -2.01
N SER A 78 15.92 -8.64 -1.28
CA SER A 78 15.66 -10.07 -1.38
C SER A 78 14.76 -10.45 -2.55
N GLY A 79 14.23 -9.47 -3.28
CA GLY A 79 13.32 -9.68 -4.41
C GLY A 79 11.87 -9.91 -4.03
N LYS A 80 11.53 -9.78 -2.74
CA LYS A 80 10.16 -9.97 -2.28
C LYS A 80 9.26 -8.77 -2.55
N VAL A 81 9.87 -7.59 -2.74
CA VAL A 81 9.16 -6.36 -3.12
C VAL A 81 9.94 -5.73 -4.28
N ARG A 82 9.22 -5.39 -5.35
CA ARG A 82 9.84 -4.76 -6.52
C ARG A 82 10.41 -3.38 -6.15
N PRO A 83 11.53 -2.97 -6.74
CA PRO A 83 12.11 -1.64 -6.45
C PRO A 83 11.14 -0.48 -6.71
N GLU A 84 10.35 -0.53 -7.79
CA GLU A 84 9.38 0.52 -8.09
C GLU A 84 8.28 0.60 -7.02
N LEU A 85 7.83 -0.54 -6.51
CA LEU A 85 6.81 -0.57 -5.47
C LEU A 85 7.36 -0.03 -4.16
N ALA A 86 8.59 -0.40 -3.78
CA ALA A 86 9.25 0.13 -2.60
C ALA A 86 9.38 1.66 -2.68
N ARG A 87 9.80 2.18 -3.84
CA ARG A 87 9.90 3.63 -4.04
C ARG A 87 8.56 4.33 -3.93
N LYS A 88 7.50 3.74 -4.49
CA LYS A 88 6.15 4.29 -4.37
C LYS A 88 5.70 4.39 -2.91
N ILE A 89 5.89 3.32 -2.15
CA ILE A 89 5.48 3.26 -0.75
C ILE A 89 6.27 4.25 0.11
N LEU A 90 7.58 4.35 -0.12
CA LEU A 90 8.45 5.19 0.69
C LEU A 90 8.41 6.66 0.31
N SER A 91 8.14 6.99 -0.95
CA SER A 91 8.33 8.35 -1.46
C SER A 91 7.15 8.86 -2.28
N ASP A 92 6.81 8.20 -3.38
CA ASP A 92 5.88 8.74 -4.35
C ASP A 92 4.46 8.86 -3.78
N ASN A 93 3.97 7.81 -3.12
CA ASN A 93 2.62 7.80 -2.57
C ASN A 93 2.47 8.76 -1.37
N PRO A 94 3.40 8.76 -0.40
CA PRO A 94 3.36 9.76 0.67
C PRO A 94 3.41 11.20 0.16
N ALA A 95 4.25 11.47 -0.84
CA ALA A 95 4.34 12.81 -1.42
C ALA A 95 3.00 13.25 -2.02
N ARG A 96 2.34 12.34 -2.74
CA ARG A 96 1.03 12.62 -3.32
C ARG A 96 -0.04 12.81 -2.25
N PHE A 97 -0.02 11.97 -1.21
CA PHE A 97 -0.97 12.08 -0.10
C PHE A 97 -0.86 13.42 0.61
N TYR A 98 0.36 13.87 0.87
CA TYR A 98 0.60 15.14 1.55
C TYR A 98 0.60 16.36 0.62
N GLY A 99 0.45 16.14 -0.70
CA GLY A 99 0.47 17.23 -1.68
C GLY A 99 1.85 17.83 -1.89
N ILE A 100 2.90 17.11 -1.57
CA ILE A 100 4.30 17.53 -1.78
C ILE A 100 4.76 17.02 -3.14
N GLN A 101 5.35 17.90 -3.92
CA GLN A 101 5.89 17.53 -5.22
C GLN A 101 7.39 17.66 -5.30
#